data_b8902694453582bcd131d18929e32b8f
#
_entry.id   b8902694453582bcd131d18929e32b8f
#
_cell.length_a   1.000
_cell.length_b   1.000
_cell.length_c   1.000
_cell.angle_alpha   90.00
_cell.angle_beta   90.00
_cell.angle_gamma   90.00
#
_symmetry.space_group_name_H-M   'P 1'
#
loop_
_entity.id
_entity.type
_entity.pdbx_description
1 polymer ?
#
loop_
_entity_poly.entity_id
_entity_poly.type
_entity_poly.pdbx_seq_one_letter_code
_entity_poly.pdbx_strand_id
1 'polypeptide(L)'
;MKREVFVVAGAIIKDKKVFAAQRGDHGETRFKWEFPGGKIEPGETPEQALAREFREELCINVKVHELITSIVDEYPTQILHISTYRCELISGDPVLTEHLAQAWSNKNELDKLDFSKADAPTLKIIKEKYLA
;
A
#
# COMPACT_ATOMS: atom_id res chain seq x y z
N MET A 1 20.48 -4.64 17.85
CA MET A 1 20.46 -4.53 16.39
C MET A 1 19.02 -4.62 15.88
N LYS A 2 18.62 -3.70 15.03
CA LYS A 2 17.25 -3.69 14.48
C LYS A 2 17.14 -4.67 13.31
N ARG A 3 15.99 -5.32 13.20
CA ARG A 3 15.70 -6.21 12.08
C ARG A 3 15.26 -5.38 10.86
N GLU A 4 15.82 -5.67 9.71
CA GLU A 4 15.40 -5.04 8.46
C GLU A 4 14.34 -5.88 7.77
N VAL A 5 13.23 -5.24 7.41
CA VAL A 5 12.08 -5.92 6.80
C VAL A 5 11.77 -5.25 5.47
N PHE A 6 11.65 -6.06 4.42
CA PHE A 6 11.36 -5.58 3.07
C PHE A 6 9.90 -5.82 2.74
N VAL A 7 9.18 -4.73 2.44
CA VAL A 7 7.73 -4.71 2.25
C VAL A 7 7.41 -4.07 0.90
N VAL A 8 6.42 -4.60 0.23
CA VAL A 8 5.86 -4.00 -0.98
C VAL A 8 4.46 -3.51 -0.71
N ALA A 9 4.08 -2.42 -1.37
CA ALA A 9 2.73 -1.87 -1.29
C ALA A 9 2.26 -1.50 -2.69
N GLY A 10 0.95 -1.50 -2.90
CA GLY A 10 0.37 -1.20 -4.20
C GLY A 10 -0.66 -0.10 -4.13
N ALA A 11 -0.47 0.92 -4.97
CA ALA A 11 -1.44 1.97 -5.19
C ALA A 11 -2.24 1.63 -6.44
N ILE A 12 -3.45 1.10 -6.24
CA ILE A 12 -4.33 0.77 -7.36
C ILE A 12 -5.01 2.05 -7.82
N ILE A 13 -4.73 2.45 -9.07
CA ILE A 13 -5.28 3.68 -9.64
C ILE A 13 -6.38 3.31 -10.63
N LYS A 14 -7.55 3.93 -10.47
CA LYS A 14 -8.70 3.75 -11.37
C LYS A 14 -9.54 5.02 -11.37
N ASP A 15 -9.81 5.55 -12.56
CA ASP A 15 -10.65 6.74 -12.73
C ASP A 15 -10.23 7.93 -11.86
N LYS A 16 -8.93 8.19 -11.80
CA LYS A 16 -8.32 9.26 -10.99
C LYS A 16 -8.60 9.12 -9.50
N LYS A 17 -8.75 7.88 -9.04
CA LYS A 17 -8.87 7.56 -7.62
C LYS A 17 -7.87 6.47 -7.26
N VAL A 18 -7.44 6.46 -6.02
CA VAL A 18 -6.53 5.44 -5.49
C VAL A 18 -7.22 4.67 -4.37
N PHE A 19 -6.99 3.36 -4.35
CA PHE A 19 -7.51 2.48 -3.32
C PHE A 19 -6.61 2.54 -2.08
N ALA A 20 -7.22 2.71 -0.91
CA ALA A 20 -6.54 2.63 0.38
C ALA A 20 -7.38 1.85 1.36
N ALA A 21 -6.74 1.28 2.38
CA ALA A 21 -7.39 0.50 3.41
C ALA A 21 -6.88 0.92 4.79
N GLN A 22 -7.74 0.80 5.80
CA GLN A 22 -7.42 1.18 7.17
C GLN A 22 -7.00 -0.05 7.97
N ARG A 23 -5.85 0.04 8.62
CA ARG A 23 -5.33 -1.04 9.47
C ARG A 23 -6.18 -1.20 10.72
N GLY A 24 -6.19 -2.44 11.24
CA GLY A 24 -6.86 -2.75 12.49
C GLY A 24 -6.11 -2.21 13.71
N ASP A 25 -6.61 -2.57 14.90
CA ASP A 25 -6.06 -2.12 16.19
C ASP A 25 -4.89 -3.02 16.62
N HIS A 26 -3.80 -2.97 15.85
CA HIS A 26 -2.57 -3.70 16.20
C HIS A 26 -1.35 -3.04 15.56
N GLY A 27 -0.21 -3.16 16.24
CA GLY A 27 1.06 -2.64 15.76
C GLY A 27 1.22 -1.14 15.93
N GLU A 28 2.36 -0.64 15.48
CA GLU A 28 2.73 0.78 15.65
C GLU A 28 1.95 1.71 14.73
N THR A 29 1.39 1.17 13.63
CA THR A 29 0.60 1.94 12.67
C THR A 29 -0.89 1.61 12.75
N ARG A 30 -1.35 1.20 13.93
CA ARG A 30 -2.77 0.86 14.13
C ARG A 30 -3.69 2.00 13.74
N PHE A 31 -4.81 1.66 13.12
CA PHE A 31 -5.82 2.60 12.63
C PHE A 31 -5.35 3.55 11.53
N LYS A 32 -4.09 3.48 11.11
CA LYS A 32 -3.62 4.29 9.99
C LYS A 32 -4.13 3.72 8.68
N TRP A 33 -4.34 4.60 7.72
CA TRP A 33 -4.64 4.18 6.35
C TRP A 33 -3.34 3.83 5.63
N GLU A 34 -3.42 2.92 4.68
CA GLU A 34 -2.25 2.44 3.94
C GLU A 34 -2.61 1.99 2.54
N PHE A 35 -1.60 1.89 1.69
CA PHE A 35 -1.70 1.15 0.44
C PHE A 35 -1.40 -0.30 0.78
N PRO A 36 -2.32 -1.24 0.47
CA PRO A 36 -2.15 -2.63 0.87
C PRO A 36 -0.92 -3.29 0.26
N GLY A 37 -0.42 -4.28 0.95
CA GLY A 37 0.75 -5.04 0.53
C GLY A 37 1.22 -5.94 1.65
N GLY A 38 2.47 -6.31 1.64
CA GLY A 38 3.03 -7.17 2.66
C GLY A 38 4.50 -7.49 2.43
N LYS A 39 5.00 -8.44 3.17
CA LYS A 39 6.41 -8.84 3.11
C LYS A 39 6.70 -9.64 1.85
N ILE A 40 7.89 -9.43 1.30
CA ILE A 40 8.41 -10.25 0.21
C ILE A 40 8.87 -11.58 0.81
N GLU A 41 8.39 -12.69 0.26
CA GLU A 41 8.81 -14.02 0.69
C GLU A 41 10.05 -14.47 -0.08
N PRO A 42 10.83 -15.43 0.48
CA PRO A 42 12.01 -15.94 -0.22
C PRO A 42 11.67 -16.45 -1.63
N GLY A 43 12.46 -16.02 -2.60
CA GLY A 43 12.30 -16.45 -3.99
C GLY A 43 11.28 -15.64 -4.80
N GLU A 44 10.58 -14.71 -4.17
CA GLU A 44 9.64 -13.84 -4.88
C GLU A 44 10.32 -12.56 -5.36
N THR A 45 9.89 -12.08 -6.54
CA THR A 45 10.16 -10.71 -6.93
C THR A 45 9.20 -9.78 -6.18
N PRO A 46 9.48 -8.48 -6.07
CA PRO A 46 8.53 -7.53 -5.49
C PRO A 46 7.15 -7.58 -6.15
N GLU A 47 7.11 -7.69 -7.47
CA GLU A 47 5.86 -7.74 -8.23
C GLU A 47 5.06 -9.02 -7.93
N GLN A 48 5.74 -10.16 -7.81
CA GLN A 48 5.09 -11.43 -7.45
C GLN A 48 4.53 -11.38 -6.04
N ALA A 49 5.29 -10.82 -5.10
CA ALA A 49 4.85 -10.67 -3.71
C ALA A 49 3.59 -9.81 -3.64
N LEU A 50 3.59 -8.69 -4.36
CA LEU A 50 2.47 -7.76 -4.34
C LEU A 50 1.21 -8.38 -4.94
N ALA A 51 1.33 -9.08 -6.08
CA ALA A 51 0.19 -9.76 -6.69
C ALA A 51 -0.38 -10.83 -5.75
N ARG A 52 0.48 -11.59 -5.07
CA ARG A 52 0.07 -12.60 -4.10
C ARG A 52 -0.67 -11.96 -2.93
N GLU A 53 -0.12 -10.90 -2.35
CA GLU A 53 -0.74 -10.21 -1.21
C GLU A 53 -2.14 -9.70 -1.54
N PHE A 54 -2.33 -9.11 -2.73
CA PHE A 54 -3.65 -8.64 -3.13
C PHE A 54 -4.65 -9.77 -3.29
N ARG A 55 -4.22 -10.94 -3.79
CA ARG A 55 -5.10 -12.11 -3.87
C ARG A 55 -5.48 -12.61 -2.47
N GLU A 56 -4.50 -12.69 -1.59
CA GLU A 56 -4.72 -13.22 -0.23
C GLU A 56 -5.53 -12.26 0.65
N GLU A 57 -5.19 -10.97 0.65
CA GLU A 57 -5.80 -10.01 1.57
C GLU A 57 -7.11 -9.43 1.06
N LEU A 58 -7.24 -9.22 -0.25
CA LEU A 58 -8.37 -8.49 -0.82
C LEU A 58 -9.15 -9.28 -1.86
N CYS A 59 -8.72 -10.48 -2.21
CA CYS A 59 -9.39 -11.36 -3.19
C CYS A 59 -9.48 -10.72 -4.57
N ILE A 60 -8.48 -9.95 -4.97
CA ILE A 60 -8.43 -9.29 -6.27
C ILE A 60 -7.17 -9.68 -7.04
N ASN A 61 -7.22 -9.49 -8.36
CA ASN A 61 -6.07 -9.66 -9.23
C ASN A 61 -5.65 -8.32 -9.79
N VAL A 62 -4.36 -8.01 -9.67
CA VAL A 62 -3.81 -6.74 -10.15
C VAL A 62 -2.65 -6.99 -11.10
N LYS A 63 -2.40 -6.02 -11.98
CA LYS A 63 -1.17 -5.94 -12.75
C LYS A 63 -0.30 -4.88 -12.11
N VAL A 64 0.94 -5.25 -11.78
CA VAL A 64 1.91 -4.33 -11.16
C VAL A 64 2.65 -3.59 -12.26
N HIS A 65 2.66 -2.27 -12.17
CA HIS A 65 3.34 -1.39 -13.11
C HIS A 65 4.62 -0.81 -12.48
N GLU A 66 4.87 0.48 -12.66
CA GLU A 66 6.15 1.08 -12.25
C GLU A 66 6.22 1.35 -10.74
N LEU A 67 7.44 1.41 -10.25
CA LEU A 67 7.74 1.82 -8.89
C LEU A 67 7.43 3.31 -8.72
N ILE A 68 6.71 3.64 -7.66
CA ILE A 68 6.41 5.04 -7.31
C ILE A 68 7.45 5.59 -6.36
N THR A 69 7.69 4.90 -5.24
CA THR A 69 8.66 5.29 -4.21
C THR A 69 9.29 4.08 -3.54
N SER A 70 10.49 4.30 -3.00
CA SER A 70 11.09 3.42 -2.01
C SER A 70 11.43 4.28 -0.81
N ILE A 71 10.86 3.95 0.34
CA ILE A 71 11.06 4.71 1.58
C ILE A 71 11.56 3.80 2.69
N VAL A 72 12.20 4.40 3.69
CA VAL A 72 12.65 3.69 4.89
C VAL A 72 11.91 4.29 6.08
N ASP A 73 11.28 3.42 6.87
CA ASP A 73 10.53 3.81 8.05
C ASP A 73 11.11 3.07 9.26
N GLU A 74 11.70 3.81 10.17
CA GLU A 74 12.45 3.24 11.29
C GLU A 74 11.62 3.23 12.56
N TYR A 75 11.53 2.06 13.20
CA TYR A 75 10.87 1.86 14.48
C TYR A 75 11.89 1.34 15.52
N PRO A 76 11.54 1.32 16.81
CA PRO A 76 12.47 0.88 17.85
C PRO A 76 13.05 -0.52 17.64
N THR A 77 12.28 -1.45 17.07
CA THR A 77 12.69 -2.85 16.93
C THR A 77 12.99 -3.26 15.49
N GLN A 78 12.63 -2.43 14.51
CA GLN A 78 12.77 -2.80 13.10
C GLN A 78 12.91 -1.59 12.18
N ILE A 79 13.46 -1.85 11.01
CA ILE A 79 13.56 -0.87 9.93
C ILE A 79 12.76 -1.43 8.76
N LEU A 80 11.73 -0.72 8.33
CA LEU A 80 10.90 -1.12 7.18
C LEU A 80 11.41 -0.46 5.92
N HIS A 81 11.70 -1.28 4.90
CA HIS A 81 11.98 -0.81 3.54
C HIS A 81 10.72 -1.04 2.74
N ILE A 82 10.03 0.05 2.37
CA ILE A 82 8.73 -0.01 1.71
C ILE A 82 8.84 0.49 0.29
N SER A 83 8.56 -0.40 -0.67
CA SER A 83 8.52 -0.04 -2.09
C SER A 83 7.06 -0.05 -2.54
N THR A 84 6.57 1.08 -3.03
CA THR A 84 5.20 1.24 -3.47
C THR A 84 5.14 1.31 -4.99
N TYR A 85 4.30 0.47 -5.59
CA TYR A 85 4.13 0.37 -7.04
C TYR A 85 2.75 0.82 -7.46
N ARG A 86 2.67 1.40 -8.66
CA ARG A 86 1.36 1.65 -9.27
C ARG A 86 0.81 0.32 -9.77
N CYS A 87 -0.47 0.08 -9.47
CA CYS A 87 -1.14 -1.15 -9.85
C CYS A 87 -2.43 -0.86 -10.61
N GLU A 88 -2.81 -1.82 -11.43
CA GLU A 88 -4.05 -1.80 -12.18
C GLU A 88 -4.93 -2.95 -11.72
N LEU A 89 -6.18 -2.68 -11.39
CA LEU A 89 -7.14 -3.72 -11.03
C LEU A 89 -7.57 -4.46 -12.30
N ILE A 90 -7.29 -5.75 -12.35
CA ILE A 90 -7.64 -6.58 -13.51
C ILE A 90 -9.00 -7.24 -13.29
N SER A 91 -9.25 -7.80 -12.09
CA SER A 91 -10.52 -8.46 -11.80
C SER A 91 -10.75 -8.54 -10.30
N GLY A 92 -12.03 -8.67 -9.93
CA GLY A 92 -12.46 -8.81 -8.55
C GLY A 92 -12.85 -7.48 -7.91
N ASP A 93 -13.65 -7.56 -6.86
CA ASP A 93 -13.98 -6.42 -6.01
C ASP A 93 -13.25 -6.63 -4.69
N PRO A 94 -12.56 -5.60 -4.14
CA PRO A 94 -11.83 -5.77 -2.88
C PRO A 94 -12.73 -6.24 -1.75
N VAL A 95 -12.33 -7.34 -1.11
CA VAL A 95 -13.02 -7.89 0.06
C VAL A 95 -12.08 -7.74 1.25
N LEU A 96 -12.53 -7.06 2.30
CA LEU A 96 -11.71 -6.84 3.48
C LEU A 96 -11.63 -8.12 4.31
N THR A 97 -10.42 -8.64 4.48
CA THR A 97 -10.17 -9.81 5.33
C THR A 97 -9.47 -9.41 6.63
N GLU A 98 -8.65 -8.37 6.60
CA GLU A 98 -7.85 -7.93 7.75
C GLU A 98 -8.02 -6.44 8.09
N HIS A 99 -8.48 -5.63 7.13
CA HIS A 99 -8.62 -4.19 7.31
C HIS A 99 -10.00 -3.82 7.86
N LEU A 100 -10.07 -2.67 8.54
CA LEU A 100 -11.32 -2.15 9.13
C LEU A 100 -12.19 -1.44 8.10
N ALA A 101 -11.58 -0.77 7.13
CA ALA A 101 -12.30 0.04 6.15
C ALA A 101 -11.52 0.13 4.85
N GLN A 102 -12.20 0.54 3.79
CA GLN A 102 -11.58 0.78 2.49
C GLN A 102 -12.16 2.03 1.86
N ALA A 103 -11.40 2.67 0.97
CA ALA A 103 -11.85 3.84 0.25
C ALA A 103 -11.16 3.95 -1.10
N TRP A 104 -11.91 4.38 -2.12
CA TRP A 104 -11.38 4.87 -3.38
C TRP A 104 -11.42 6.39 -3.30
N SER A 105 -10.26 7.03 -3.31
CA SER A 105 -10.14 8.45 -3.02
C SER A 105 -9.56 9.25 -4.17
N ASN A 106 -10.20 10.37 -4.51
CA ASN A 106 -9.58 11.37 -5.39
C ASN A 106 -8.55 12.15 -4.56
N LYS A 107 -7.84 13.11 -5.18
CA LYS A 107 -6.76 13.78 -4.50
C LYS A 107 -7.21 14.59 -3.27
N ASN A 108 -8.43 15.15 -3.29
CA ASN A 108 -8.94 15.90 -2.15
C ASN A 108 -9.39 14.97 -1.02
N GLU A 109 -10.03 13.87 -1.36
CA GLU A 109 -10.47 12.85 -0.39
C GLU A 109 -9.29 12.18 0.29
N LEU A 110 -8.20 11.95 -0.47
CA LEU A 110 -7.01 11.29 0.05
C LEU A 110 -6.38 12.07 1.20
N ASP A 111 -6.44 13.39 1.16
CA ASP A 111 -5.90 14.25 2.22
C ASP A 111 -6.65 14.11 3.54
N LYS A 112 -7.85 13.54 3.53
CA LYS A 112 -8.66 13.35 4.74
C LYS A 112 -8.37 12.03 5.44
N LEU A 113 -7.58 11.16 4.83
CA LEU A 113 -7.24 9.86 5.40
C LEU A 113 -5.95 9.98 6.22
N ASP A 114 -5.94 9.35 7.39
CA ASP A 114 -4.81 9.42 8.32
C ASP A 114 -3.74 8.39 7.97
N PHE A 115 -2.88 8.73 7.01
CA PHE A 115 -1.72 7.92 6.66
C PHE A 115 -0.56 8.18 7.64
N SER A 116 0.37 7.24 7.75
CA SER A 116 1.58 7.48 8.52
C SER A 116 2.45 8.54 7.84
N LYS A 117 3.28 9.23 8.63
CA LYS A 117 4.15 10.30 8.10
C LYS A 117 5.14 9.80 7.05
N ALA A 118 5.55 8.54 7.15
CA ALA A 118 6.48 7.95 6.19
C ALA A 118 5.90 7.89 4.78
N ASP A 119 4.57 7.89 4.64
CA ASP A 119 3.91 7.84 3.34
C ASP A 119 3.80 9.20 2.65
N ALA A 120 4.18 10.29 3.31
CA ALA A 120 4.03 11.63 2.75
C ALA A 120 4.64 11.81 1.35
N PRO A 121 5.88 11.35 1.07
CA PRO A 121 6.43 11.47 -0.28
C PRO A 121 5.63 10.68 -1.33
N THR A 122 5.16 9.49 -0.94
CA THR A 122 4.36 8.63 -1.83
C THR A 122 3.02 9.27 -2.15
N LEU A 123 2.34 9.81 -1.14
CA LEU A 123 1.06 10.51 -1.32
C LEU A 123 1.20 11.71 -2.24
N LYS A 124 2.28 12.48 -2.09
CA LYS A 124 2.53 13.64 -2.94
C LYS A 124 2.66 13.25 -4.40
N ILE A 125 3.46 12.23 -4.69
CA ILE A 125 3.67 11.77 -6.07
C ILE A 125 2.36 11.23 -6.65
N ILE A 126 1.62 10.44 -5.89
CA ILE A 126 0.35 9.87 -6.35
C ILE A 126 -0.64 10.98 -6.71
N LYS A 127 -0.79 11.98 -5.84
CA LYS A 127 -1.71 13.09 -6.10
C LYS A 127 -1.33 13.89 -7.35
N GLU A 128 -0.05 14.18 -7.51
CA GLU A 128 0.42 15.00 -8.63
C GLU A 128 0.43 14.25 -9.96
N LYS A 129 0.81 12.98 -9.95
CA LYS A 129 1.02 12.21 -11.17
C LYS A 129 -0.20 11.42 -11.63
N TYR A 130 -1.00 10.90 -10.71
CA TYR A 130 -2.07 9.97 -11.06
C TYR A 130 -3.49 10.46 -10.76
N LEU A 131 -3.63 11.42 -9.86
CA LEU A 131 -4.96 11.90 -9.44
C LEU A 131 -5.27 13.32 -9.92
N ALA A 132 -4.37 13.92 -10.65
CA ALA A 132 -4.55 15.27 -11.16
C ALA A 132 -5.57 15.35 -12.29
#